data_07ba5fce28bca3e18c15f4ae47696684
#
_entry.id   07ba5fce28bca3e18c15f4ae47696684
#
_cell.length_a   1.000
_cell.length_b   1.000
_cell.length_c   1.000
_cell.angle_alpha   90.00
_cell.angle_beta   90.00
_cell.angle_gamma   90.00
#
_symmetry.space_group_name_H-M   'P 1'
#
loop_
_entity.id
_entity.type
_entity.pdbx_description
1 polymer ?
#
loop_
_entity_poly.entity_id
_entity_poly.type
_entity_poly.pdbx_seq_one_letter_code
_entity_poly.pdbx_strand_id
1 'polypeptide(L)'
;MANLKEVKERINSVSSTQQITKAMKMVSAAKLRRAQDRIIQMRPYSQKLTAILNNISSGIEGSADIVYAQEREVRNVLIIPITSDKGLCGAFNTNVLKASIIDINTHFAGKNVTVMPMGKKALDFFKKRNFNIIADFSQVFSDVSFNNVKLAAEFVMKAYENGTYDQVVMVYNEFKNVATQFVQVEQFLPIQKAESQAGSTSSETDYIVEPSKEFIIEELVPNSLKIQFYKAILDSNASEHGARMTAMDKATENAGELLKDLKLVYNRTRQAAITNEILEIVAGAEALESN
;
A
#
# COMPACT_ATOMS: atom_id res chain seq x y z
N MET A 1 -37.08 -11.81 23.04
CA MET A 1 -35.89 -12.61 23.46
C MET A 1 -35.22 -13.17 22.17
N ALA A 2 -33.89 -13.18 22.10
CA ALA A 2 -33.23 -13.75 20.95
C ALA A 2 -33.54 -15.26 20.84
N ASN A 3 -33.91 -15.73 19.65
CA ASN A 3 -34.23 -17.14 19.43
C ASN A 3 -32.93 -17.97 19.56
N LEU A 4 -33.00 -19.09 20.30
CA LEU A 4 -31.86 -19.99 20.49
C LEU A 4 -31.18 -20.40 19.16
N LYS A 5 -31.98 -20.61 18.14
CA LYS A 5 -31.53 -20.94 16.77
C LYS A 5 -30.69 -19.81 16.17
N GLU A 6 -31.17 -18.57 16.30
CA GLU A 6 -30.48 -17.39 15.79
C GLU A 6 -29.11 -17.19 16.45
N VAL A 7 -29.03 -17.33 17.79
CA VAL A 7 -27.76 -17.22 18.52
C VAL A 7 -26.78 -18.31 18.08
N LYS A 8 -27.27 -19.55 17.86
CA LYS A 8 -26.44 -20.66 17.35
C LYS A 8 -25.90 -20.39 15.94
N GLU A 9 -26.73 -19.87 15.04
CA GLU A 9 -26.31 -19.49 13.68
C GLU A 9 -25.26 -18.39 13.72
N ARG A 10 -25.41 -17.40 14.62
CA ARG A 10 -24.44 -16.32 14.81
C ARG A 10 -23.10 -16.83 15.35
N ILE A 11 -23.11 -17.79 16.31
CA ILE A 11 -21.89 -18.46 16.78
C ILE A 11 -21.16 -19.16 15.64
N ASN A 12 -21.87 -19.90 14.79
CA ASN A 12 -21.28 -20.59 13.66
C ASN A 12 -20.66 -19.60 12.64
N SER A 13 -21.34 -18.51 12.33
CA SER A 13 -20.87 -17.47 11.41
C SER A 13 -19.60 -16.78 11.94
N VAL A 14 -19.59 -16.39 13.23
CA VAL A 14 -18.41 -15.75 13.84
C VAL A 14 -17.25 -16.71 13.96
N SER A 15 -17.51 -18.02 14.26
CA SER A 15 -16.47 -19.05 14.30
C SER A 15 -15.82 -19.25 12.92
N SER A 16 -16.62 -19.30 11.87
CA SER A 16 -16.11 -19.38 10.50
C SER A 16 -15.29 -18.12 10.11
N THR A 17 -15.77 -16.94 10.49
CA THR A 17 -15.05 -15.68 10.28
C THR A 17 -13.69 -15.69 10.99
N GLN A 18 -13.64 -16.16 12.23
CA GLN A 18 -12.39 -16.29 12.99
C GLN A 18 -11.38 -17.22 12.28
N GLN A 19 -11.83 -18.36 11.76
CA GLN A 19 -10.96 -19.27 11.03
C GLN A 19 -10.43 -18.65 9.73
N ILE A 20 -11.28 -17.95 8.99
CA ILE A 20 -10.91 -17.27 7.75
C ILE A 20 -9.89 -16.16 8.04
N THR A 21 -10.11 -15.30 9.04
CA THR A 21 -9.18 -14.21 9.38
C THR A 21 -7.84 -14.76 9.86
N LYS A 22 -7.83 -15.85 10.63
CA LYS A 22 -6.61 -16.56 11.04
C LYS A 22 -5.82 -17.10 9.83
N ALA A 23 -6.50 -17.69 8.87
CA ALA A 23 -5.86 -18.16 7.63
C ALA A 23 -5.30 -17.01 6.80
N MET A 24 -6.05 -15.90 6.67
CA MET A 24 -5.60 -14.69 5.97
C MET A 24 -4.39 -14.05 6.64
N LYS A 25 -4.30 -14.05 7.99
CA LYS A 25 -3.11 -13.61 8.72
C LYS A 25 -1.89 -14.42 8.31
N MET A 26 -1.99 -15.76 8.28
CA MET A 26 -0.86 -16.64 7.91
C MET A 26 -0.41 -16.43 6.47
N VAL A 27 -1.35 -16.31 5.53
CA VAL A 27 -1.03 -16.03 4.12
C VAL A 27 -0.35 -14.66 3.97
N SER A 28 -0.84 -13.64 4.70
CA SER A 28 -0.24 -12.30 4.66
C SER A 28 1.17 -12.30 5.24
N ALA A 29 1.42 -13.03 6.32
CA ALA A 29 2.76 -13.20 6.91
C ALA A 29 3.75 -13.85 5.92
N ALA A 30 3.33 -14.90 5.21
CA ALA A 30 4.16 -15.55 4.19
C ALA A 30 4.47 -14.63 3.01
N LYS A 31 3.51 -13.81 2.56
CA LYS A 31 3.71 -12.83 1.50
C LYS A 31 4.59 -11.67 1.94
N LEU A 32 4.42 -11.20 3.19
CA LEU A 32 5.26 -10.17 3.78
C LEU A 32 6.73 -10.62 3.79
N ARG A 33 7.01 -11.84 4.25
CA ARG A 33 8.37 -12.37 4.26
C ARG A 33 9.00 -12.34 2.87
N ARG A 34 8.28 -12.79 1.85
CA ARG A 34 8.77 -12.75 0.45
C ARG A 34 9.02 -11.32 -0.04
N ALA A 35 8.16 -10.37 0.34
CA ALA A 35 8.35 -8.96 -0.01
C ALA A 35 9.59 -8.38 0.69
N GLN A 36 9.80 -8.68 1.98
CA GLN A 36 10.99 -8.27 2.72
C GLN A 36 12.28 -8.85 2.13
N ASP A 37 12.28 -10.13 1.76
CA ASP A 37 13.44 -10.75 1.12
C ASP A 37 13.82 -10.04 -0.18
N ARG A 38 12.84 -9.65 -1.00
CA ARG A 38 13.07 -8.86 -2.22
C ARG A 38 13.64 -7.47 -1.93
N ILE A 39 13.14 -6.77 -0.92
CA ILE A 39 13.65 -5.45 -0.50
C ILE A 39 15.11 -5.57 -0.04
N ILE A 40 15.42 -6.58 0.78
CA ILE A 40 16.79 -6.81 1.28
C ILE A 40 17.75 -7.08 0.12
N GLN A 41 17.35 -7.89 -0.86
CA GLN A 41 18.17 -8.18 -2.03
C GLN A 41 18.40 -6.94 -2.92
N MET A 42 17.42 -6.03 -2.98
CA MET A 42 17.53 -4.83 -3.82
C MET A 42 18.32 -3.69 -3.14
N ARG A 43 18.31 -3.60 -1.82
CA ARG A 43 18.96 -2.50 -1.05
C ARG A 43 20.41 -2.24 -1.44
N PRO A 44 21.31 -3.25 -1.49
CA PRO A 44 22.74 -3.01 -1.82
C PRO A 44 22.90 -2.36 -3.20
N TYR A 45 22.11 -2.82 -4.16
CA TYR A 45 22.16 -2.29 -5.53
C TYR A 45 21.65 -0.84 -5.58
N SER A 46 20.51 -0.55 -4.98
CA SER A 46 19.94 0.81 -4.92
C SER A 46 20.90 1.78 -4.22
N GLN A 47 21.48 1.38 -3.09
CA GLN A 47 22.43 2.24 -2.34
C GLN A 47 23.70 2.53 -3.16
N LYS A 48 24.27 1.52 -3.81
CA LYS A 48 25.46 1.69 -4.66
C LYS A 48 25.18 2.60 -5.85
N LEU A 49 24.03 2.40 -6.50
CA LEU A 49 23.63 3.23 -7.65
C LEU A 49 23.44 4.69 -7.24
N THR A 50 22.75 4.95 -6.12
CA THR A 50 22.58 6.31 -5.58
C THR A 50 23.94 6.93 -5.22
N ALA A 51 24.84 6.18 -4.61
CA ALA A 51 26.19 6.68 -4.28
C ALA A 51 26.98 7.04 -5.54
N ILE A 52 26.93 6.20 -6.59
CA ILE A 52 27.60 6.47 -7.86
C ILE A 52 27.01 7.73 -8.51
N LEU A 53 25.69 7.85 -8.58
CA LEU A 53 25.01 9.03 -9.15
C LEU A 53 25.35 10.32 -8.41
N ASN A 54 25.36 10.30 -7.08
CA ASN A 54 25.72 11.47 -6.28
C ASN A 54 27.18 11.90 -6.53
N ASN A 55 28.10 10.95 -6.62
CA ASN A 55 29.51 11.25 -6.87
C ASN A 55 29.76 11.78 -8.30
N ILE A 56 29.06 11.21 -9.29
CA ILE A 56 29.17 11.68 -10.69
C ILE A 56 28.48 13.05 -10.84
N SER A 57 27.31 13.25 -10.21
CA SER A 57 26.55 14.51 -10.29
C SER A 57 27.30 15.68 -9.63
N SER A 58 28.05 15.45 -8.55
CA SER A 58 28.86 16.49 -7.90
C SER A 58 30.06 16.95 -8.74
N GLY A 59 30.50 16.14 -9.71
CA GLY A 59 31.64 16.46 -10.59
C GLY A 59 31.24 17.06 -11.96
N ILE A 60 29.96 17.35 -12.21
CA ILE A 60 29.48 17.90 -13.47
C ILE A 60 28.94 19.30 -13.24
N GLU A 61 29.73 20.31 -13.57
CA GLU A 61 29.28 21.66 -13.82
C GLU A 61 28.50 21.65 -15.14
N GLY A 62 27.18 21.34 -15.10
CA GLY A 62 26.36 21.26 -16.31
C GLY A 62 25.21 20.29 -16.22
N SER A 63 24.55 20.12 -15.04
CA SER A 63 23.34 19.30 -14.90
C SER A 63 22.14 19.76 -15.76
N ALA A 64 22.35 20.74 -16.64
CA ALA A 64 21.34 21.27 -17.54
C ALA A 64 20.94 20.32 -18.67
N ASP A 65 21.77 19.31 -18.99
CA ASP A 65 21.53 18.41 -20.11
C ASP A 65 20.75 17.13 -19.74
N ILE A 66 20.50 16.90 -18.44
CA ILE A 66 19.71 15.74 -18.04
C ILE A 66 18.23 16.11 -18.15
N VAL A 67 17.55 15.57 -19.15
CA VAL A 67 16.11 15.83 -19.40
C VAL A 67 15.25 15.61 -18.18
N TYR A 68 15.57 14.60 -17.34
CA TYR A 68 14.83 14.27 -16.12
C TYR A 68 15.09 15.22 -14.93
N ALA A 69 16.09 16.09 -15.01
CA ALA A 69 16.39 17.09 -13.97
C ALA A 69 15.91 18.51 -14.36
N GLN A 70 15.39 18.69 -15.58
CA GLN A 70 14.90 19.99 -16.04
C GLN A 70 13.62 20.38 -15.35
N GLU A 71 13.66 21.43 -14.57
CA GLU A 71 12.47 22.04 -13.97
C GLU A 71 11.70 22.85 -15.01
N ARG A 72 10.38 22.67 -15.07
CA ARG A 72 9.47 23.36 -15.97
C ARG A 72 8.39 24.06 -15.16
N GLU A 73 7.72 25.05 -15.76
CA GLU A 73 6.51 25.61 -15.15
C GLU A 73 5.45 24.51 -15.03
N VAL A 74 5.05 24.20 -13.80
CA VAL A 74 4.13 23.10 -13.51
C VAL A 74 2.72 23.47 -13.95
N ARG A 75 2.22 22.83 -14.99
CA ARG A 75 0.84 22.95 -15.50
C ARG A 75 0.12 21.60 -15.49
N ASN A 76 0.81 20.54 -15.90
CA ASN A 76 0.27 19.19 -16.01
C ASN A 76 1.01 18.29 -15.01
N VAL A 77 0.27 17.70 -14.08
CA VAL A 77 0.82 16.86 -13.02
C VAL A 77 0.31 15.43 -13.13
N LEU A 78 1.21 14.47 -13.01
CA LEU A 78 0.87 13.05 -12.90
C LEU A 78 1.02 12.59 -11.44
N ILE A 79 -0.07 12.12 -10.85
CA ILE A 79 -0.04 11.52 -9.51
C ILE A 79 -0.19 10.01 -9.62
N ILE A 80 0.70 9.29 -8.92
CA ILE A 80 0.77 7.83 -8.95
C ILE A 80 0.47 7.29 -7.53
N PRO A 81 -0.81 7.11 -7.18
CA PRO A 81 -1.18 6.51 -5.90
C PRO A 81 -0.99 4.98 -5.95
N ILE A 82 -0.18 4.46 -5.05
CA ILE A 82 0.15 3.03 -4.96
C ILE A 82 -0.68 2.39 -3.84
N THR A 83 -1.70 1.62 -4.23
CA THR A 83 -2.64 0.95 -3.33
C THR A 83 -2.69 -0.56 -3.59
N SER A 84 -3.41 -1.30 -2.77
CA SER A 84 -3.64 -2.72 -3.00
C SER A 84 -4.81 -2.98 -3.95
N ASP A 85 -4.85 -4.22 -4.50
CA ASP A 85 -6.01 -4.70 -5.28
C ASP A 85 -7.17 -5.11 -4.36
N LYS A 86 -6.86 -5.64 -3.18
CA LYS A 86 -7.85 -6.20 -2.23
C LYS A 86 -7.90 -5.37 -0.95
N GLY A 87 -9.08 -5.24 -0.36
CA GLY A 87 -9.28 -4.60 0.95
C GLY A 87 -8.76 -5.44 2.13
N LEU A 88 -9.27 -5.14 3.30
CA LEU A 88 -8.96 -5.81 4.58
C LEU A 88 -7.49 -5.63 5.03
N CYS A 89 -6.88 -4.52 4.66
CA CYS A 89 -5.53 -4.13 5.07
C CYS A 89 -5.53 -2.89 5.99
N GLY A 90 -6.53 -2.77 6.84
CA GLY A 90 -6.67 -1.63 7.74
C GLY A 90 -6.76 -0.29 7.00
N ALA A 91 -6.04 0.70 7.48
CA ALA A 91 -6.02 2.05 6.93
C ALA A 91 -5.06 2.23 5.72
N PHE A 92 -4.35 1.18 5.30
CA PHE A 92 -3.33 1.23 4.26
C PHE A 92 -3.79 1.99 2.99
N ASN A 93 -4.89 1.55 2.37
CA ASN A 93 -5.41 2.20 1.17
C ASN A 93 -5.93 3.62 1.45
N THR A 94 -6.67 3.78 2.54
CA THR A 94 -7.30 5.05 2.90
C THR A 94 -6.26 6.14 3.13
N ASN A 95 -5.13 5.80 3.74
CA ASN A 95 -4.06 6.75 4.02
C ASN A 95 -3.43 7.27 2.73
N VAL A 96 -3.08 6.39 1.78
CA VAL A 96 -2.56 6.80 0.46
C VAL A 96 -3.55 7.67 -0.29
N LEU A 97 -4.82 7.26 -0.36
CA LEU A 97 -5.85 7.99 -1.07
C LEU A 97 -6.10 9.37 -0.46
N LYS A 98 -6.12 9.48 0.86
CA LYS A 98 -6.24 10.77 1.56
C LYS A 98 -5.03 11.66 1.29
N ALA A 99 -3.82 11.13 1.41
CA ALA A 99 -2.60 11.88 1.14
C ALA A 99 -2.57 12.40 -0.31
N SER A 100 -2.95 11.55 -1.27
CA SER A 100 -3.05 11.98 -2.68
C SER A 100 -4.04 13.12 -2.89
N ILE A 101 -5.21 13.08 -2.26
CA ILE A 101 -6.21 14.16 -2.37
C ILE A 101 -5.72 15.43 -1.66
N ILE A 102 -5.08 15.31 -0.51
CA ILE A 102 -4.50 16.46 0.21
C ILE A 102 -3.45 17.12 -0.68
N ASP A 103 -2.54 16.35 -1.25
CA ASP A 103 -1.47 16.85 -2.11
C ASP A 103 -2.04 17.57 -3.36
N ILE A 104 -3.04 16.97 -4.02
CA ILE A 104 -3.74 17.59 -5.15
C ILE A 104 -4.33 18.95 -4.76
N ASN A 105 -4.98 19.04 -3.61
CA ASN A 105 -5.68 20.26 -3.19
C ASN A 105 -4.75 21.32 -2.63
N THR A 106 -3.60 20.93 -2.06
CA THR A 106 -2.66 21.89 -1.44
C THR A 106 -1.59 22.38 -2.40
N HIS A 107 -0.94 21.47 -3.12
CA HIS A 107 0.20 21.77 -3.99
C HIS A 107 -0.18 21.95 -5.47
N PHE A 108 -1.25 21.27 -5.90
CA PHE A 108 -1.64 21.24 -7.31
C PHE A 108 -3.03 21.83 -7.58
N ALA A 109 -3.53 22.67 -6.66
CA ALA A 109 -4.80 23.38 -6.86
C ALA A 109 -4.77 24.24 -8.15
N GLY A 110 -5.75 24.03 -9.03
CA GLY A 110 -5.83 24.76 -10.33
C GLY A 110 -4.89 24.22 -11.43
N LYS A 111 -4.15 23.14 -11.19
CA LYS A 111 -3.34 22.46 -12.21
C LYS A 111 -4.14 21.32 -12.87
N ASN A 112 -3.70 20.91 -14.06
CA ASN A 112 -4.27 19.73 -14.73
C ASN A 112 -3.70 18.47 -14.09
N VAL A 113 -4.48 17.79 -13.25
CA VAL A 113 -4.04 16.58 -12.58
C VAL A 113 -4.55 15.35 -13.31
N THR A 114 -3.64 14.48 -13.71
CA THR A 114 -3.91 13.13 -14.20
C THR A 114 -3.46 12.13 -13.16
N VAL A 115 -4.22 11.05 -12.98
CA VAL A 115 -3.90 10.01 -12.00
C VAL A 115 -3.57 8.71 -12.72
N MET A 116 -2.43 8.11 -12.38
CA MET A 116 -2.05 6.76 -12.82
C MET A 116 -2.15 5.81 -11.62
N PRO A 117 -3.32 5.21 -11.35
CA PRO A 117 -3.51 4.38 -10.18
C PRO A 117 -2.77 3.05 -10.31
N MET A 118 -1.91 2.76 -9.34
CA MET A 118 -1.27 1.47 -9.17
C MET A 118 -2.06 0.69 -8.11
N GLY A 119 -2.84 -0.30 -8.57
CA GLY A 119 -3.76 -1.09 -7.74
C GLY A 119 -5.23 -0.72 -7.90
N LYS A 120 -6.07 -1.75 -7.79
CA LYS A 120 -7.50 -1.65 -8.08
C LYS A 120 -8.25 -0.68 -7.15
N LYS A 121 -7.81 -0.55 -5.88
CA LYS A 121 -8.48 0.34 -4.91
C LYS A 121 -8.30 1.81 -5.27
N ALA A 122 -7.15 2.21 -5.79
CA ALA A 122 -6.95 3.57 -6.30
C ALA A 122 -7.77 3.80 -7.56
N LEU A 123 -7.77 2.85 -8.51
CA LEU A 123 -8.58 2.95 -9.72
C LEU A 123 -10.06 3.17 -9.40
N ASP A 124 -10.65 2.33 -8.54
CA ASP A 124 -12.05 2.43 -8.14
C ASP A 124 -12.38 3.77 -7.46
N PHE A 125 -11.44 4.27 -6.65
CA PHE A 125 -11.62 5.52 -5.91
C PHE A 125 -11.61 6.76 -6.81
N PHE A 126 -10.61 6.88 -7.69
CA PHE A 126 -10.46 8.05 -8.56
C PHE A 126 -11.46 8.05 -9.71
N LYS A 127 -11.83 6.85 -10.23
CA LYS A 127 -12.87 6.70 -11.24
C LYS A 127 -14.24 7.23 -10.77
N LYS A 128 -14.60 6.97 -9.51
CA LYS A 128 -15.84 7.48 -8.91
C LYS A 128 -15.85 9.00 -8.72
N ARG A 129 -14.72 9.66 -8.78
CA ARG A 129 -14.55 11.12 -8.61
C ARG A 129 -14.29 11.86 -9.91
N ASN A 130 -14.41 11.17 -11.06
CA ASN A 130 -14.23 11.73 -12.40
C ASN A 130 -12.88 12.41 -12.64
N PHE A 131 -11.81 11.87 -12.02
CA PHE A 131 -10.46 12.28 -12.36
C PHE A 131 -10.06 11.75 -13.74
N ASN A 132 -9.15 12.47 -14.41
CA ASN A 132 -8.50 11.94 -15.61
C ASN A 132 -7.56 10.78 -15.20
N ILE A 133 -7.73 9.59 -15.79
CA ILE A 133 -7.08 8.36 -15.33
C ILE A 133 -6.38 7.65 -16.47
N ILE A 134 -5.13 7.18 -16.19
CA ILE A 134 -4.40 6.20 -17.00
C ILE A 134 -4.53 4.85 -16.29
N ALA A 135 -5.37 3.95 -16.82
CA ALA A 135 -5.74 2.71 -16.13
C ALA A 135 -4.83 1.50 -16.44
N ASP A 136 -3.95 1.60 -17.43
CA ASP A 136 -3.21 0.48 -18.02
C ASP A 136 -2.32 -0.29 -17.03
N PHE A 137 -1.85 0.38 -15.99
CA PHE A 137 -0.93 -0.17 -14.98
C PHE A 137 -1.61 -0.51 -13.64
N SER A 138 -2.94 -0.47 -13.59
CA SER A 138 -3.70 -0.72 -12.36
C SER A 138 -3.56 -2.14 -11.80
N GLN A 139 -3.08 -3.12 -12.59
CA GLN A 139 -2.95 -4.54 -12.21
C GLN A 139 -1.51 -4.97 -11.92
N VAL A 140 -0.58 -4.05 -11.70
CA VAL A 140 0.85 -4.35 -11.44
C VAL A 140 1.03 -5.29 -10.24
N PHE A 141 0.13 -5.24 -9.26
CA PHE A 141 0.20 -6.12 -8.07
C PHE A 141 -0.19 -7.59 -8.33
N SER A 142 -0.66 -7.94 -9.52
CA SER A 142 -0.88 -9.35 -9.89
C SER A 142 0.45 -10.11 -10.04
N ASP A 143 1.47 -9.43 -10.56
CA ASP A 143 2.85 -9.92 -10.63
C ASP A 143 3.83 -8.76 -10.43
N VAL A 144 4.34 -8.64 -9.20
CA VAL A 144 5.34 -7.63 -8.81
C VAL A 144 6.72 -8.10 -9.22
N SER A 145 7.00 -8.12 -10.54
CA SER A 145 8.31 -8.36 -11.12
C SER A 145 8.93 -7.04 -11.59
N PHE A 146 10.28 -6.98 -11.62
CA PHE A 146 10.97 -5.79 -12.13
C PHE A 146 10.56 -5.47 -13.57
N ASN A 147 10.40 -6.49 -14.41
CA ASN A 147 10.05 -6.31 -15.81
C ASN A 147 8.68 -5.64 -16.00
N ASN A 148 7.66 -6.02 -15.21
CA ASN A 148 6.34 -5.41 -15.29
C ASN A 148 6.32 -3.97 -14.74
N VAL A 149 7.04 -3.72 -13.64
CA VAL A 149 7.14 -2.39 -13.04
C VAL A 149 7.96 -1.45 -13.91
N LYS A 150 9.03 -1.96 -14.56
CA LYS A 150 9.85 -1.21 -15.50
C LYS A 150 9.01 -0.59 -16.64
N LEU A 151 8.04 -1.31 -17.19
CA LEU A 151 7.17 -0.80 -18.25
C LEU A 151 6.38 0.45 -17.80
N ALA A 152 5.87 0.44 -16.56
CA ALA A 152 5.17 1.58 -16.00
C ALA A 152 6.12 2.78 -15.80
N ALA A 153 7.33 2.54 -15.28
CA ALA A 153 8.34 3.58 -15.11
C ALA A 153 8.77 4.19 -16.46
N GLU A 154 9.01 3.37 -17.47
CA GLU A 154 9.38 3.81 -18.83
C GLU A 154 8.26 4.63 -19.50
N PHE A 155 7.00 4.24 -19.28
CA PHE A 155 5.86 5.02 -19.75
C PHE A 155 5.86 6.43 -19.14
N VAL A 156 6.04 6.51 -17.81
CA VAL A 156 6.07 7.79 -17.09
C VAL A 156 7.26 8.66 -17.53
N MET A 157 8.44 8.06 -17.68
CA MET A 157 9.65 8.74 -18.13
C MET A 157 9.48 9.31 -19.54
N LYS A 158 8.98 8.53 -20.49
CA LYS A 158 8.69 8.99 -21.85
C LYS A 158 7.66 10.11 -21.90
N ALA A 159 6.61 10.01 -21.07
CA ALA A 159 5.59 11.05 -20.97
C ALA A 159 6.16 12.39 -20.43
N TYR A 160 7.14 12.32 -19.52
CA TYR A 160 7.88 13.47 -19.01
C TYR A 160 8.82 14.06 -20.07
N GLU A 161 9.60 13.23 -20.78
CA GLU A 161 10.49 13.64 -21.89
C GLU A 161 9.70 14.39 -22.97
N ASN A 162 8.53 13.88 -23.34
CA ASN A 162 7.66 14.48 -24.35
C ASN A 162 6.94 15.75 -23.87
N GLY A 163 7.13 16.19 -22.60
CA GLY A 163 6.47 17.36 -22.06
C GLY A 163 4.97 17.17 -21.79
N THR A 164 4.48 15.92 -21.76
CA THR A 164 3.06 15.64 -21.43
C THR A 164 2.78 15.98 -19.98
N TYR A 165 3.72 15.72 -19.08
CA TYR A 165 3.68 16.08 -17.67
C TYR A 165 4.91 16.87 -17.28
N ASP A 166 4.70 17.89 -16.45
CA ASP A 166 5.75 18.77 -15.94
C ASP A 166 6.26 18.29 -14.58
N GLN A 167 5.42 17.58 -13.85
CA GLN A 167 5.77 16.99 -12.55
C GLN A 167 5.09 15.63 -12.36
N VAL A 168 5.81 14.70 -11.74
CA VAL A 168 5.32 13.37 -11.40
C VAL A 168 5.55 13.11 -9.93
N VAL A 169 4.49 12.71 -9.21
CA VAL A 169 4.52 12.45 -7.78
C VAL A 169 4.01 11.04 -7.50
N MET A 170 4.77 10.28 -6.73
CA MET A 170 4.38 8.96 -6.21
C MET A 170 3.84 9.10 -4.79
N VAL A 171 2.71 8.45 -4.50
CA VAL A 171 2.15 8.39 -3.14
C VAL A 171 2.02 6.93 -2.73
N TYR A 172 2.80 6.53 -1.73
CA TYR A 172 2.88 5.13 -1.31
C TYR A 172 3.13 4.99 0.19
N ASN A 173 3.03 3.76 0.71
CA ASN A 173 3.40 3.48 2.09
C ASN A 173 4.81 2.88 2.14
N GLU A 174 5.74 3.57 2.75
CA GLU A 174 7.07 3.08 3.07
C GLU A 174 7.01 2.06 4.21
N PHE A 175 7.68 0.94 4.04
CA PHE A 175 7.73 -0.12 5.04
C PHE A 175 8.86 0.11 6.05
N LYS A 176 8.49 0.45 7.30
CA LYS A 176 9.44 0.49 8.42
C LYS A 176 9.45 -0.82 9.20
N ASN A 177 8.29 -1.24 9.66
CA ASN A 177 8.07 -2.51 10.34
C ASN A 177 6.59 -2.95 10.19
N VAL A 178 6.25 -4.12 10.73
CA VAL A 178 4.90 -4.69 10.62
C VAL A 178 3.82 -3.79 11.24
N ALA A 179 4.16 -3.10 12.32
CA ALA A 179 3.21 -2.26 13.05
C ALA A 179 3.13 -0.84 12.50
N THR A 180 4.20 -0.35 11.86
CA THR A 180 4.32 1.07 11.47
C THR A 180 4.68 1.17 9.99
N GLN A 181 3.83 1.84 9.23
CA GLN A 181 4.06 2.25 7.85
C GLN A 181 3.87 3.77 7.77
N PHE A 182 4.68 4.43 6.95
CA PHE A 182 4.59 5.86 6.72
C PHE A 182 4.10 6.13 5.30
N VAL A 183 3.12 7.02 5.18
CA VAL A 183 2.74 7.51 3.85
C VAL A 183 3.81 8.47 3.38
N GLN A 184 4.40 8.18 2.23
CA GLN A 184 5.35 9.03 1.54
C GLN A 184 4.67 9.67 0.34
N VAL A 185 4.90 10.96 0.18
CA VAL A 185 4.59 11.74 -1.02
C VAL A 185 5.94 12.13 -1.59
N GLU A 186 6.36 11.43 -2.62
CA GLU A 186 7.71 11.54 -3.19
C GLU A 186 7.63 12.09 -4.61
N GLN A 187 8.32 13.18 -4.87
CA GLN A 187 8.47 13.68 -6.21
C GLN A 187 9.38 12.72 -6.99
N PHE A 188 8.86 12.14 -8.05
CA PHE A 188 9.59 11.23 -8.92
C PHE A 188 10.31 11.97 -10.04
N LEU A 189 9.63 12.92 -10.67
CA LEU A 189 10.19 13.81 -11.71
C LEU A 189 9.66 15.23 -11.52
N PRO A 190 10.49 16.25 -11.80
CA PRO A 190 11.93 16.20 -12.04
C PRO A 190 12.71 15.66 -10.85
N ILE A 191 13.91 15.13 -11.12
CA ILE A 191 14.82 14.65 -10.06
C ILE A 191 15.20 15.84 -9.19
N GLN A 192 14.92 15.76 -7.90
CA GLN A 192 15.36 16.78 -6.95
C GLN A 192 16.87 16.71 -6.79
N LYS A 193 17.54 17.86 -6.92
CA LYS A 193 18.95 17.97 -6.54
C LYS A 193 19.06 17.65 -5.05
N ALA A 194 19.87 16.65 -4.71
CA ALA A 194 20.19 16.40 -3.31
C ALA A 194 20.80 17.70 -2.74
N GLU A 195 20.09 18.33 -1.80
CA GLU A 195 20.70 19.37 -0.98
C GLU A 195 21.89 18.74 -0.31
N SER A 196 23.08 19.24 -0.62
CA SER A 196 24.33 18.83 0.02
C SER A 196 24.15 19.05 1.51
N GLN A 197 23.88 18.00 2.27
CA GLN A 197 23.96 18.09 3.73
C GLN A 197 25.40 18.47 4.05
N ALA A 198 25.58 19.76 4.37
CA ALA A 198 26.84 20.30 4.84
C ALA A 198 27.23 19.54 6.11
N GLY A 199 28.11 18.57 6.00
CA GLY A 199 28.63 17.83 7.16
C GLY A 199 29.06 16.39 6.91
N SER A 200 28.71 15.75 5.79
CA SER A 200 29.33 14.47 5.46
C SER A 200 30.63 14.72 4.68
N THR A 201 31.76 14.48 5.32
CA THR A 201 33.05 14.23 4.64
C THR A 201 32.88 12.98 3.78
N SER A 202 32.22 13.12 2.61
CA SER A 202 32.33 12.12 1.57
C SER A 202 33.78 12.13 1.13
N SER A 203 34.52 11.06 1.43
CA SER A 203 35.79 10.79 0.76
C SER A 203 35.48 10.88 -0.75
N GLU A 204 36.06 11.89 -1.41
CA GLU A 204 36.05 12.02 -2.86
C GLU A 204 36.74 10.78 -3.42
N THR A 205 35.99 9.73 -3.62
CA THR A 205 36.46 8.58 -4.38
C THR A 205 36.36 8.98 -5.84
N ASP A 206 37.49 9.36 -6.41
CA ASP A 206 37.59 9.71 -7.82
C ASP A 206 37.40 8.43 -8.64
N TYR A 207 36.23 8.28 -9.26
CA TYR A 207 35.94 7.11 -10.10
C TYR A 207 36.54 7.33 -11.49
N ILE A 208 37.29 6.33 -11.96
CA ILE A 208 37.69 6.25 -13.38
C ILE A 208 36.44 5.88 -14.17
N VAL A 209 36.00 6.77 -15.03
CA VAL A 209 34.76 6.65 -15.79
C VAL A 209 35.07 6.33 -17.25
N GLU A 210 34.59 5.20 -17.75
CA GLU A 210 34.73 4.76 -19.15
C GLU A 210 33.36 4.40 -19.75
N PRO A 211 33.02 4.76 -20.97
CA PRO A 211 33.82 5.50 -21.95
C PRO A 211 33.80 7.03 -21.74
N SER A 212 32.72 7.60 -21.21
CA SER A 212 32.61 9.01 -20.84
C SER A 212 31.64 9.21 -19.69
N LYS A 213 31.71 10.36 -18.98
CA LYS A 213 30.77 10.69 -17.90
C LYS A 213 29.34 10.87 -18.43
N GLU A 214 29.18 11.46 -19.60
CA GLU A 214 27.90 11.72 -20.25
C GLU A 214 27.19 10.40 -20.59
N PHE A 215 27.90 9.45 -21.21
CA PHE A 215 27.35 8.13 -21.55
C PHE A 215 26.85 7.36 -20.31
N ILE A 216 27.63 7.42 -19.23
CA ILE A 216 27.24 6.74 -17.99
C ILE A 216 26.00 7.39 -17.38
N ILE A 217 25.88 8.71 -17.46
CA ILE A 217 24.69 9.43 -16.97
C ILE A 217 23.47 9.07 -17.79
N GLU A 218 23.58 9.03 -19.13
CA GLU A 218 22.48 8.66 -20.02
C GLU A 218 21.97 7.22 -19.75
N GLU A 219 22.82 6.31 -19.30
CA GLU A 219 22.43 4.94 -18.94
C GLU A 219 22.01 4.79 -17.48
N LEU A 220 22.77 5.39 -16.54
CA LEU A 220 22.55 5.18 -15.12
C LEU A 220 21.32 5.94 -14.59
N VAL A 221 21.05 7.15 -15.08
CA VAL A 221 19.91 7.95 -14.60
C VAL A 221 18.58 7.27 -14.90
N PRO A 222 18.30 6.81 -16.14
CA PRO A 222 17.07 6.07 -16.42
C PRO A 222 16.96 4.77 -15.62
N ASN A 223 18.05 4.04 -15.42
CA ASN A 223 18.05 2.81 -14.64
C ASN A 223 17.81 3.09 -13.16
N SER A 224 18.36 4.19 -12.62
CA SER A 224 18.11 4.61 -11.23
C SER A 224 16.63 4.95 -11.01
N LEU A 225 16.02 5.68 -11.91
CA LEU A 225 14.59 5.99 -11.84
C LEU A 225 13.73 4.73 -11.87
N LYS A 226 14.02 3.77 -12.74
CA LYS A 226 13.31 2.48 -12.77
C LYS A 226 13.42 1.73 -11.44
N ILE A 227 14.59 1.79 -10.81
CA ILE A 227 14.83 1.15 -9.52
C ILE A 227 14.13 1.88 -8.39
N GLN A 228 14.13 3.22 -8.39
CA GLN A 228 13.40 4.04 -7.42
C GLN A 228 11.89 3.73 -7.49
N PHE A 229 11.34 3.67 -8.70
CA PHE A 229 9.95 3.30 -8.91
C PHE A 229 9.66 1.87 -8.42
N TYR A 230 10.53 0.92 -8.72
CA TYR A 230 10.40 -0.46 -8.26
C TYR A 230 10.50 -0.58 -6.73
N LYS A 231 11.39 0.20 -6.10
CA LYS A 231 11.51 0.29 -4.64
C LYS A 231 10.20 0.75 -4.01
N ALA A 232 9.58 1.81 -4.52
CA ALA A 232 8.30 2.31 -4.01
C ALA A 232 7.18 1.24 -4.08
N ILE A 233 7.13 0.47 -5.17
CA ILE A 233 6.19 -0.64 -5.33
C ILE A 233 6.47 -1.77 -4.33
N LEU A 234 7.75 -2.14 -4.11
CA LEU A 234 8.11 -3.18 -3.15
C LEU A 234 7.81 -2.75 -1.72
N ASP A 235 8.14 -1.52 -1.34
CA ASP A 235 7.84 -0.98 -0.01
C ASP A 235 6.33 -0.95 0.23
N SER A 236 5.55 -0.50 -0.75
CA SER A 236 4.10 -0.51 -0.68
C SER A 236 3.54 -1.94 -0.56
N ASN A 237 4.09 -2.91 -1.30
CA ASN A 237 3.68 -4.31 -1.24
C ASN A 237 3.96 -4.95 0.13
N ALA A 238 5.14 -4.69 0.71
CA ALA A 238 5.47 -5.13 2.06
C ALA A 238 4.55 -4.49 3.11
N SER A 239 4.31 -3.18 2.99
CA SER A 239 3.41 -2.41 3.86
C SER A 239 1.97 -2.94 3.80
N GLU A 240 1.46 -3.26 2.60
CA GLU A 240 0.15 -3.87 2.40
C GLU A 240 0.01 -5.19 3.17
N HIS A 241 0.99 -6.09 3.02
CA HIS A 241 0.94 -7.40 3.66
C HIS A 241 1.15 -7.29 5.17
N GLY A 242 1.97 -6.37 5.65
CA GLY A 242 2.14 -6.05 7.07
C GLY A 242 0.84 -5.51 7.69
N ALA A 243 0.23 -4.52 7.07
CA ALA A 243 -1.03 -3.93 7.51
C ALA A 243 -2.18 -4.96 7.50
N ARG A 244 -2.25 -5.81 6.47
CA ARG A 244 -3.25 -6.88 6.40
C ARG A 244 -3.04 -7.92 7.47
N MET A 245 -1.80 -8.33 7.74
CA MET A 245 -1.49 -9.28 8.80
C MET A 245 -1.96 -8.75 10.17
N THR A 246 -1.65 -7.50 10.51
CA THR A 246 -2.07 -6.85 11.76
C THR A 246 -3.59 -6.68 11.83
N ALA A 247 -4.24 -6.27 10.74
CA ALA A 247 -5.70 -6.12 10.69
C ALA A 247 -6.42 -7.47 10.89
N MET A 248 -5.91 -8.54 10.29
CA MET A 248 -6.49 -9.88 10.42
C MET A 248 -6.24 -10.48 11.81
N ASP A 249 -5.12 -10.13 12.44
CA ASP A 249 -4.83 -10.53 13.82
C ASP A 249 -5.86 -9.94 14.78
N LYS A 250 -6.05 -8.62 14.74
CA LYS A 250 -7.07 -7.93 15.53
C LYS A 250 -8.48 -8.45 15.25
N ALA A 251 -8.80 -8.72 13.97
CA ALA A 251 -10.10 -9.27 13.62
C ALA A 251 -10.32 -10.69 14.19
N THR A 252 -9.26 -11.51 14.23
CA THR A 252 -9.31 -12.86 14.82
C THR A 252 -9.50 -12.82 16.34
N GLU A 253 -8.82 -11.89 17.00
CA GLU A 253 -8.94 -11.64 18.44
C GLU A 253 -10.35 -11.17 18.80
N ASN A 254 -10.86 -10.13 18.14
CA ASN A 254 -12.21 -9.60 18.34
C ASN A 254 -13.29 -10.66 18.08
N ALA A 255 -13.10 -11.49 17.05
CA ALA A 255 -14.02 -12.61 16.79
C ALA A 255 -13.99 -13.65 17.93
N GLY A 256 -12.82 -13.89 18.53
CA GLY A 256 -12.67 -14.77 19.69
C GLY A 256 -13.40 -14.25 20.93
N GLU A 257 -13.31 -12.96 21.21
CA GLU A 257 -14.04 -12.31 22.31
C GLU A 257 -15.55 -12.37 22.08
N LEU A 258 -16.00 -12.02 20.87
CA LEU A 258 -17.42 -12.10 20.52
C LEU A 258 -17.97 -13.52 20.63
N LEU A 259 -17.18 -14.55 20.30
CA LEU A 259 -17.58 -15.96 20.50
C LEU A 259 -17.77 -16.32 21.97
N LYS A 260 -16.94 -15.79 22.87
CA LYS A 260 -17.12 -16.02 24.32
C LYS A 260 -18.45 -15.42 24.79
N ASP A 261 -18.74 -14.19 24.40
CA ASP A 261 -19.98 -13.50 24.78
C ASP A 261 -21.21 -14.22 24.18
N LEU A 262 -21.18 -14.60 22.94
CA LEU A 262 -22.27 -15.33 22.30
C LEU A 262 -22.53 -16.70 22.96
N LYS A 263 -21.52 -17.40 23.43
CA LYS A 263 -21.66 -18.65 24.17
C LYS A 263 -22.32 -18.45 25.52
N LEU A 264 -22.04 -17.34 26.23
CA LEU A 264 -22.71 -16.99 27.45
C LEU A 264 -24.20 -16.70 27.21
N VAL A 265 -24.49 -15.89 26.17
CA VAL A 265 -25.90 -15.60 25.80
C VAL A 265 -26.61 -16.88 25.39
N TYR A 266 -26.00 -17.76 24.61
CA TYR A 266 -26.56 -19.03 24.21
C TYR A 266 -26.95 -19.89 25.46
N ASN A 267 -26.02 -20.03 26.38
CA ASN A 267 -26.26 -20.83 27.60
C ASN A 267 -27.41 -20.24 28.45
N ARG A 268 -27.47 -18.92 28.62
CA ARG A 268 -28.59 -18.23 29.34
C ARG A 268 -29.91 -18.47 28.61
N THR A 269 -29.94 -18.25 27.30
CA THR A 269 -31.17 -18.44 26.51
C THR A 269 -31.63 -19.91 26.52
N ARG A 270 -30.69 -20.84 26.46
CA ARG A 270 -30.97 -22.27 26.57
C ARG A 270 -31.58 -22.65 27.93
N GLN A 271 -30.97 -22.14 29.02
CA GLN A 271 -31.50 -22.39 30.38
C GLN A 271 -32.90 -21.81 30.53
N ALA A 272 -33.14 -20.57 30.08
CA ALA A 272 -34.44 -19.94 30.09
C ALA A 272 -35.48 -20.73 29.28
N ALA A 273 -35.12 -21.22 28.10
CA ALA A 273 -36.01 -22.05 27.27
C ALA A 273 -36.40 -23.36 27.99
N ILE A 274 -35.43 -24.06 28.57
CA ILE A 274 -35.66 -25.31 29.34
C ILE A 274 -36.57 -25.02 30.55
N THR A 275 -36.31 -23.92 31.29
CA THR A 275 -37.13 -23.53 32.43
C THR A 275 -38.57 -23.24 32.05
N ASN A 276 -38.78 -22.49 30.94
CA ASN A 276 -40.11 -22.20 30.43
C ASN A 276 -40.86 -23.47 30.01
N GLU A 277 -40.16 -24.39 29.31
CA GLU A 277 -40.73 -25.66 28.87
C GLU A 277 -41.16 -26.53 30.09
N ILE A 278 -40.34 -26.58 31.13
CA ILE A 278 -40.68 -27.26 32.39
C ILE A 278 -41.92 -26.60 33.06
N LEU A 279 -41.97 -25.27 33.13
CA LEU A 279 -43.10 -24.54 33.70
C LEU A 279 -44.38 -24.76 32.88
N GLU A 280 -44.32 -24.80 31.57
CA GLU A 280 -45.47 -25.11 30.71
C GLU A 280 -45.96 -26.54 30.92
N ILE A 281 -45.08 -27.51 31.11
CA ILE A 281 -45.44 -28.91 31.40
C ILE A 281 -46.11 -29.00 32.78
N VAL A 282 -45.54 -28.38 33.80
CA VAL A 282 -46.10 -28.38 35.17
C VAL A 282 -47.46 -27.71 35.20
N ALA A 283 -47.59 -26.52 34.59
CA ALA A 283 -48.87 -25.81 34.51
C ALA A 283 -49.95 -26.61 33.76
N GLY A 284 -49.53 -27.31 32.69
CA GLY A 284 -50.43 -28.22 31.95
C GLY A 284 -50.88 -29.44 32.79
N ALA A 285 -50.02 -30.01 33.62
CA ALA A 285 -50.35 -31.13 34.52
C ALA A 285 -51.32 -30.64 35.64
N GLU A 286 -51.04 -29.48 36.28
CA GLU A 286 -51.96 -28.91 37.30
C GLU A 286 -53.33 -28.58 36.72
N ALA A 287 -53.41 -28.12 35.49
CA ALA A 287 -54.70 -27.85 34.82
C ALA A 287 -55.53 -29.13 34.54
N LEU A 288 -54.85 -30.25 34.34
CA LEU A 288 -55.49 -31.56 34.15
C LEU A 288 -55.97 -32.20 35.47
N GLU A 289 -55.26 -31.94 36.59
CA GLU A 289 -55.67 -32.42 37.95
C GLU A 289 -56.81 -31.58 38.55
N SER A 290 -56.99 -30.33 38.13
CA SER A 290 -58.04 -29.45 38.63
C SER A 290 -59.39 -29.59 37.91
N ASN A 291 -59.51 -30.44 36.88
CA ASN A 291 -60.73 -30.81 36.20
C ASN A 291 -61.12 -32.26 36.58
#